data_38fe2cdded604ed02e80c07ecf4f9b44
#
_entry.id   38fe2cdded604ed02e80c07ecf4f9b44
#
_cell.length_a   1.000
_cell.length_b   1.000
_cell.length_c   1.000
_cell.angle_alpha   90.00
_cell.angle_beta   90.00
_cell.angle_gamma   90.00
#
_symmetry.space_group_name_H-M   'P 1'
#
loop_
_entity.id
_entity.type
_entity.pdbx_description
1 polymer ?
#
loop_
_entity_poly.entity_id
_entity_poly.type
_entity_poly.pdbx_seq_one_letter_code
_entity_poly.pdbx_strand_id
1 'polypeptide(L)'
;MPSDWAFVSADMELTNRCSTDCLMCPREAITRPEGLMSECVFKAVSEKLIGEGSLITFSGMGDPLSHPNVFEWICYIREKGVDVGIVINPASLNREISQKLVKSSPNSITLSFPSLRKSVFEKLCPEVSYDDAFKRALELIDLARGNVGLRVTGIITGINSGEQEEYVSFWKERGVGSGMTVCHGRGGNLRAPPGVYELQSFGLESGICGLFQFHTFVTWEGEVLACCHDLTGATRIGSLVNDDVLIIAERKRKVIKDSMPFPVCGQCDEPLRQCQAPQGLPLEGRKERKKFFSITTVSCRSTLLENTG
;
A
#
# COMPACT_ATOMS: atom_id res chain seq x y z
N MET A 1 16.55 22.71 -4.66
CA MET A 1 16.09 22.12 -3.39
C MET A 1 16.05 20.62 -3.56
N PRO A 2 16.42 19.84 -2.57
CA PRO A 2 16.46 18.37 -2.71
C PRO A 2 15.10 17.79 -3.05
N SER A 3 15.09 16.67 -3.81
CA SER A 3 13.88 15.89 -4.16
C SER A 3 13.39 15.01 -3.02
N ASP A 4 14.18 14.86 -1.99
CA ASP A 4 14.11 13.89 -0.90
C ASP A 4 12.78 13.85 -0.13
N TRP A 5 12.04 14.95 -0.09
CA TRP A 5 10.73 15.02 0.55
C TRP A 5 9.64 14.29 -0.27
N ALA A 6 9.74 14.26 -1.59
CA ALA A 6 8.73 13.70 -2.48
C ALA A 6 8.82 12.17 -2.60
N PHE A 7 9.97 11.60 -2.23
CA PHE A 7 10.33 10.20 -2.40
C PHE A 7 10.73 9.52 -1.08
N VAL A 8 10.16 9.94 0.04
CA VAL A 8 10.41 9.27 1.34
C VAL A 8 9.97 7.82 1.29
N SER A 9 8.82 7.55 0.68
CA SER A 9 8.35 6.20 0.37
C SER A 9 7.76 6.14 -1.02
N ALA A 10 7.76 4.94 -1.60
CA ALA A 10 7.15 4.69 -2.90
C ALA A 10 6.46 3.33 -2.92
N ASP A 11 5.23 3.30 -3.43
CA ASP A 11 4.61 2.07 -3.89
C ASP A 11 4.98 1.84 -5.36
N MET A 12 5.52 0.68 -5.64
CA MET A 12 5.84 0.21 -6.98
C MET A 12 4.87 -0.90 -7.37
N GLU A 13 3.96 -0.58 -8.27
CA GLU A 13 3.00 -1.54 -8.82
C GLU A 13 3.70 -2.42 -9.85
N LEU A 14 4.10 -3.62 -9.47
CA LEU A 14 4.74 -4.56 -10.40
C LEU A 14 3.77 -5.08 -11.46
N THR A 15 2.49 -5.09 -11.12
CA THR A 15 1.38 -5.50 -11.96
C THR A 15 0.08 -4.96 -11.40
N ASN A 16 -0.91 -4.74 -12.25
CA ASN A 16 -2.29 -4.50 -11.85
C ASN A 16 -3.19 -5.74 -12.02
N ARG A 17 -2.58 -6.93 -12.25
CA ARG A 17 -3.26 -8.22 -12.26
C ARG A 17 -3.40 -8.78 -10.86
N CYS A 18 -4.55 -9.33 -10.55
CA CYS A 18 -4.83 -10.04 -9.30
C CYS A 18 -5.73 -11.23 -9.59
N SER A 19 -5.52 -12.34 -8.90
CA SER A 19 -6.32 -13.56 -9.04
C SER A 19 -7.61 -13.56 -8.20
N THR A 20 -7.88 -12.47 -7.45
CA THR A 20 -9.05 -12.38 -6.57
C THR A 20 -9.88 -11.14 -6.87
N ASP A 21 -11.19 -11.25 -6.70
CA ASP A 21 -12.17 -10.16 -6.90
C ASP A 21 -12.80 -9.78 -5.56
N CYS A 22 -11.99 -9.13 -4.70
CA CYS A 22 -12.43 -8.70 -3.37
C CYS A 22 -13.45 -7.55 -3.48
N LEU A 23 -14.57 -7.63 -2.75
CA LEU A 23 -15.63 -6.63 -2.79
C LEU A 23 -15.19 -5.22 -2.35
N MET A 24 -14.12 -5.11 -1.58
CA MET A 24 -13.55 -3.84 -1.14
C MET A 24 -12.42 -3.33 -2.05
N CYS A 25 -12.18 -3.99 -3.18
CA CYS A 25 -11.16 -3.59 -4.15
C CYS A 25 -11.82 -2.95 -5.37
N PRO A 26 -11.42 -1.74 -5.77
CA PRO A 26 -12.00 -1.07 -6.93
C PRO A 26 -11.35 -1.50 -8.26
N ARG A 27 -10.68 -2.65 -8.33
CA ARG A 27 -9.91 -3.09 -9.51
C ARG A 27 -10.72 -3.12 -10.79
N GLU A 28 -12.00 -3.45 -10.72
CA GLU A 28 -12.92 -3.42 -11.86
C GLU A 28 -13.08 -2.03 -12.51
N ALA A 29 -12.77 -0.96 -11.76
CA ALA A 29 -12.81 0.41 -12.28
C ALA A 29 -11.51 0.84 -12.99
N ILE A 30 -10.51 -0.04 -13.10
CA ILE A 30 -9.27 0.26 -13.81
C ILE A 30 -9.55 0.41 -15.30
N THR A 31 -9.15 1.55 -15.85
CA THR A 31 -9.15 1.79 -17.30
C THR A 31 -7.74 1.85 -17.89
N ARG A 32 -6.70 1.87 -17.03
CA ARG A 32 -5.31 1.73 -17.47
C ARG A 32 -5.10 0.32 -18.07
N PRO A 33 -4.19 0.17 -19.06
CA PRO A 33 -3.83 -1.14 -19.58
C PRO A 33 -3.47 -2.12 -18.47
N GLU A 34 -3.84 -3.38 -18.63
CA GLU A 34 -3.40 -4.46 -17.76
C GLU A 34 -2.02 -4.95 -18.19
N GLY A 35 -1.11 -5.12 -17.23
CA GLY A 35 0.25 -5.54 -17.58
C GLY A 35 1.13 -5.97 -16.42
N LEU A 36 2.37 -6.23 -16.78
CA LEU A 36 3.47 -6.58 -15.89
C LEU A 36 4.62 -5.62 -16.14
N MET A 37 5.28 -5.15 -15.08
CA MET A 37 6.46 -4.31 -15.19
C MET A 37 7.58 -5.07 -15.90
N SER A 38 8.15 -4.48 -16.94
CA SER A 38 9.30 -5.06 -17.62
C SER A 38 10.60 -4.86 -16.80
N GLU A 39 11.59 -5.69 -17.03
CA GLU A 39 12.90 -5.55 -16.37
C GLU A 39 13.54 -4.18 -16.63
N CYS A 40 13.38 -3.65 -17.83
CA CYS A 40 13.90 -2.32 -18.20
C CYS A 40 13.23 -1.22 -17.38
N VAL A 41 11.90 -1.26 -17.23
CA VAL A 41 11.13 -0.32 -16.39
C VAL A 41 11.52 -0.49 -14.93
N PHE A 42 11.59 -1.72 -14.43
CA PHE A 42 12.01 -1.99 -13.06
C PHE A 42 13.36 -1.38 -12.74
N LYS A 43 14.37 -1.62 -13.58
CA LYS A 43 15.72 -1.06 -13.37
C LYS A 43 15.71 0.47 -13.38
N ALA A 44 15.07 1.09 -14.37
CA ALA A 44 15.01 2.54 -14.47
C ALA A 44 14.33 3.18 -13.24
N VAL A 45 13.22 2.60 -12.78
CA VAL A 45 12.47 3.09 -11.61
C VAL A 45 13.22 2.81 -10.31
N SER A 46 13.69 1.57 -10.11
CA SER A 46 14.35 1.18 -8.85
C SER A 46 15.65 1.94 -8.62
N GLU A 47 16.48 2.15 -9.65
CA GLU A 47 17.72 2.92 -9.51
C GLU A 47 17.47 4.35 -9.02
N LYS A 48 16.44 5.01 -9.55
CA LYS A 48 16.06 6.36 -9.11
C LYS A 48 15.55 6.37 -7.67
N LEU A 49 14.67 5.44 -7.29
CA LEU A 49 14.15 5.33 -5.93
C LEU A 49 15.25 4.93 -4.93
N ILE A 50 16.17 4.07 -5.32
CA ILE A 50 17.37 3.70 -4.55
C ILE A 50 18.25 4.93 -4.33
N GLY A 51 18.50 5.72 -5.38
CA GLY A 51 19.25 6.97 -5.31
C GLY A 51 18.68 7.97 -4.31
N GLU A 52 17.35 8.07 -4.22
CA GLU A 52 16.64 8.87 -3.24
C GLU A 52 16.59 8.21 -1.84
N GLY A 53 16.99 6.96 -1.71
CA GLY A 53 16.89 6.19 -0.47
C GLY A 53 15.46 5.97 -0.01
N SER A 54 14.53 5.84 -0.95
CA SER A 54 13.11 5.62 -0.67
C SER A 54 12.88 4.31 0.08
N LEU A 55 11.86 4.26 0.94
CA LEU A 55 11.25 3.01 1.37
C LEU A 55 10.39 2.50 0.21
N ILE A 56 10.78 1.42 -0.42
CA ILE A 56 10.05 0.86 -1.56
C ILE A 56 9.09 -0.22 -1.08
N THR A 57 7.83 -0.16 -1.52
CA THR A 57 6.84 -1.23 -1.25
C THR A 57 6.31 -1.75 -2.58
N PHE A 58 6.38 -3.05 -2.79
CA PHE A 58 5.68 -3.69 -3.89
C PHE A 58 4.21 -3.80 -3.53
N SER A 59 3.41 -2.92 -4.10
CA SER A 59 1.99 -2.73 -3.80
C SER A 59 1.31 -2.03 -4.98
N GLY A 60 0.01 -2.16 -5.10
CA GLY A 60 -0.78 -1.51 -6.16
C GLY A 60 -2.16 -2.13 -6.25
N MET A 61 -2.74 -2.12 -7.45
CA MET A 61 -4.04 -2.71 -7.70
C MET A 61 -3.96 -4.22 -7.98
N GLY A 62 -2.79 -4.74 -8.32
CA GLY A 62 -2.54 -6.15 -8.50
C GLY A 62 -1.88 -6.81 -7.30
N ASP A 63 -1.74 -8.12 -7.38
CA ASP A 63 -0.95 -8.89 -6.41
C ASP A 63 0.50 -9.02 -6.93
N PRO A 64 1.50 -8.46 -6.24
CA PRO A 64 2.89 -8.52 -6.67
C PRO A 64 3.43 -9.96 -6.80
N LEU A 65 2.87 -10.95 -6.08
CA LEU A 65 3.23 -12.36 -6.25
C LEU A 65 2.83 -12.94 -7.62
N SER A 66 1.98 -12.24 -8.36
CA SER A 66 1.67 -12.59 -9.77
C SER A 66 2.79 -12.22 -10.74
N HIS A 67 3.79 -11.45 -10.30
CA HIS A 67 4.92 -11.08 -11.13
C HIS A 67 6.04 -12.12 -11.06
N PRO A 68 6.54 -12.68 -12.20
CA PRO A 68 7.49 -13.78 -12.18
C PRO A 68 8.82 -13.45 -11.50
N ASN A 69 9.29 -12.21 -11.58
CA ASN A 69 10.60 -11.78 -11.08
C ASN A 69 10.52 -11.14 -9.68
N VAL A 70 9.40 -11.21 -8.97
CA VAL A 70 9.19 -10.50 -7.70
C VAL A 70 10.27 -10.81 -6.66
N PHE A 71 10.66 -12.08 -6.50
CA PHE A 71 11.65 -12.50 -5.51
C PHE A 71 13.06 -11.99 -5.87
N GLU A 72 13.42 -12.06 -7.15
CA GLU A 72 14.69 -11.54 -7.65
C GLU A 72 14.79 -10.03 -7.45
N TRP A 73 13.70 -9.31 -7.70
CA TRP A 73 13.66 -7.87 -7.54
C TRP A 73 13.67 -7.40 -6.08
N ILE A 74 13.11 -8.19 -5.16
CA ILE A 74 13.31 -7.98 -3.73
C ILE A 74 14.80 -8.10 -3.39
N CYS A 75 15.46 -9.19 -3.81
CA CYS A 75 16.90 -9.40 -3.59
C CYS A 75 17.72 -8.23 -4.15
N TYR A 76 17.45 -7.81 -5.38
CA TYR A 76 18.15 -6.71 -6.02
C TYR A 76 18.10 -5.40 -5.19
N ILE A 77 16.92 -5.00 -4.71
CA ILE A 77 16.78 -3.79 -3.89
C ILE A 77 17.50 -3.96 -2.54
N ARG A 78 17.38 -5.13 -1.92
CA ARG A 78 18.04 -5.45 -0.65
C ARG A 78 19.56 -5.38 -0.77
N GLU A 79 20.15 -5.90 -1.83
CA GLU A 79 21.59 -5.85 -2.12
C GLU A 79 22.11 -4.41 -2.27
N LYS A 80 21.26 -3.48 -2.70
CA LYS A 80 21.57 -2.05 -2.74
C LYS A 80 21.44 -1.34 -1.38
N GLY A 81 21.12 -2.07 -0.31
CA GLY A 81 20.98 -1.54 1.05
C GLY A 81 19.73 -0.69 1.28
N VAL A 82 18.72 -0.81 0.42
CA VAL A 82 17.45 -0.09 0.53
C VAL A 82 16.37 -1.01 1.10
N ASP A 83 15.49 -0.43 1.91
CA ASP A 83 14.38 -1.17 2.51
C ASP A 83 13.29 -1.44 1.47
N VAL A 84 12.88 -2.71 1.37
CA VAL A 84 11.77 -3.15 0.52
C VAL A 84 10.72 -3.89 1.32
N GLY A 85 9.46 -3.48 1.16
CA GLY A 85 8.28 -4.16 1.66
C GLY A 85 7.46 -4.77 0.53
N ILE A 86 6.55 -5.65 0.88
CA ILE A 86 5.60 -6.25 -0.07
C ILE A 86 4.23 -6.41 0.59
N VAL A 87 3.16 -6.08 -0.14
CA VAL A 87 1.77 -6.31 0.28
C VAL A 87 1.22 -7.47 -0.54
N ILE A 88 0.74 -8.51 0.13
CA ILE A 88 0.33 -9.76 -0.51
C ILE A 88 -1.04 -10.25 -0.03
N ASN A 89 -1.65 -11.08 -0.87
CA ASN A 89 -2.90 -11.78 -0.60
C ASN A 89 -2.60 -13.26 -0.23
N PRO A 90 -3.20 -13.83 0.81
CA PRO A 90 -3.00 -15.23 1.17
C PRO A 90 -3.48 -16.22 0.09
N ALA A 91 -4.40 -15.81 -0.80
CA ALA A 91 -4.83 -16.66 -1.91
C ALA A 91 -3.68 -17.01 -2.87
N SER A 92 -2.71 -16.12 -3.05
CA SER A 92 -1.54 -16.33 -3.92
C SER A 92 -0.42 -17.13 -3.25
N LEU A 93 -0.55 -17.48 -1.97
CA LEU A 93 0.44 -18.25 -1.24
C LEU A 93 0.29 -19.76 -1.44
N ASN A 94 1.40 -20.42 -1.44
CA ASN A 94 1.58 -21.84 -1.13
C ASN A 94 2.92 -21.99 -0.42
N ARG A 95 3.26 -23.20 0.04
CA ARG A 95 4.49 -23.44 0.79
C ARG A 95 5.75 -23.01 0.03
N GLU A 96 5.82 -23.30 -1.26
CA GLU A 96 6.97 -22.95 -2.11
C GLU A 96 7.12 -21.43 -2.25
N ILE A 97 6.03 -20.73 -2.55
CA ILE A 97 5.99 -19.28 -2.66
C ILE A 97 6.38 -18.62 -1.33
N SER A 98 5.83 -19.11 -0.21
CA SER A 98 6.16 -18.60 1.12
C SER A 98 7.65 -18.78 1.45
N GLN A 99 8.25 -19.91 1.11
CA GLN A 99 9.68 -20.15 1.28
C GLN A 99 10.54 -19.23 0.41
N LYS A 100 10.18 -19.05 -0.87
CA LYS A 100 10.88 -18.12 -1.77
C LYS A 100 10.77 -16.68 -1.27
N LEU A 101 9.60 -16.28 -0.79
CA LEU A 101 9.37 -14.95 -0.27
C LEU A 101 10.23 -14.66 0.98
N VAL A 102 10.25 -15.57 1.95
CA VAL A 102 11.08 -15.40 3.14
C VAL A 102 12.57 -15.44 2.77
N LYS A 103 12.97 -16.30 1.85
CA LYS A 103 14.37 -16.40 1.36
C LYS A 103 14.83 -15.12 0.65
N SER A 104 13.94 -14.43 -0.07
CA SER A 104 14.27 -13.14 -0.71
C SER A 104 14.47 -12.00 0.30
N SER A 105 14.16 -12.24 1.57
CA SER A 105 14.42 -11.39 2.73
C SER A 105 13.93 -9.94 2.58
N PRO A 106 12.65 -9.67 2.24
CA PRO A 106 12.11 -8.32 2.30
C PRO A 106 12.20 -7.81 3.74
N ASN A 107 12.27 -6.49 3.94
CA ASN A 107 12.25 -5.90 5.29
C ASN A 107 10.90 -6.10 5.97
N SER A 108 9.82 -6.08 5.17
CA SER A 108 8.48 -6.28 5.70
C SER A 108 7.55 -6.97 4.71
N ILE A 109 6.72 -7.84 5.25
CA ILE A 109 5.59 -8.45 4.55
C ILE A 109 4.31 -7.93 5.20
N THR A 110 3.42 -7.36 4.42
CA THR A 110 2.05 -7.06 4.84
C THR A 110 1.11 -8.07 4.21
N LEU A 111 0.56 -8.94 5.04
CA LEU A 111 -0.43 -9.93 4.62
C LEU A 111 -1.83 -9.34 4.75
N SER A 112 -2.53 -9.22 3.64
CA SER A 112 -3.93 -8.75 3.60
C SER A 112 -4.86 -9.90 3.97
N PHE A 113 -5.42 -9.86 5.19
CA PHE A 113 -6.36 -10.86 5.69
C PHE A 113 -7.62 -10.16 6.23
N PRO A 114 -8.67 -9.96 5.42
CA PRO A 114 -9.72 -8.98 5.68
C PRO A 114 -10.48 -9.16 6.98
N SER A 115 -10.73 -10.40 7.42
CA SER A 115 -11.51 -10.73 8.62
C SER A 115 -11.12 -12.10 9.16
N LEU A 116 -11.18 -12.28 10.49
CA LEU A 116 -11.06 -13.59 11.15
C LEU A 116 -12.35 -14.40 11.09
N ARG A 117 -13.48 -13.75 10.84
CA ARG A 117 -14.78 -14.42 10.76
C ARG A 117 -14.96 -15.02 9.38
N LYS A 118 -14.99 -16.34 9.29
CA LYS A 118 -15.07 -17.07 8.02
C LYS A 118 -16.17 -16.55 7.10
N SER A 119 -17.38 -16.37 7.62
CA SER A 119 -18.51 -15.88 6.82
C SER A 119 -18.33 -14.45 6.30
N VAL A 120 -17.60 -13.61 7.03
CA VAL A 120 -17.25 -12.25 6.60
C VAL A 120 -16.13 -12.30 5.58
N PHE A 121 -15.07 -13.07 5.84
CA PHE A 121 -13.94 -13.23 4.93
C PHE A 121 -14.40 -13.71 3.56
N GLU A 122 -15.18 -14.81 3.50
CA GLU A 122 -15.67 -15.40 2.24
C GLU A 122 -16.69 -14.49 1.53
N LYS A 123 -17.41 -13.63 2.28
CA LYS A 123 -18.24 -12.60 1.67
C LYS A 123 -17.41 -11.47 1.06
N LEU A 124 -16.33 -11.02 1.74
CA LEU A 124 -15.45 -9.95 1.25
C LEU A 124 -14.53 -10.40 0.12
N CYS A 125 -14.12 -11.67 0.13
CA CYS A 125 -13.27 -12.30 -0.86
C CYS A 125 -13.98 -13.53 -1.43
N PRO A 126 -14.99 -13.35 -2.29
CA PRO A 126 -15.68 -14.44 -2.95
C PRO A 126 -14.68 -15.37 -3.61
N GLU A 127 -14.77 -16.55 -3.86
CA GLU A 127 -13.82 -17.48 -4.52
C GLU A 127 -12.53 -17.79 -3.73
N VAL A 128 -12.31 -17.17 -2.56
CA VAL A 128 -11.17 -17.50 -1.70
C VAL A 128 -11.66 -18.30 -0.51
N SER A 129 -11.22 -19.56 -0.41
CA SER A 129 -11.49 -20.40 0.77
C SER A 129 -10.83 -19.81 2.01
N TYR A 130 -11.61 -19.50 3.04
CA TYR A 130 -11.09 -19.04 4.32
C TYR A 130 -10.10 -20.03 4.93
N ASP A 131 -10.46 -21.32 4.95
CA ASP A 131 -9.66 -22.33 5.62
C ASP A 131 -8.27 -22.48 4.96
N ASP A 132 -8.23 -22.43 3.62
CA ASP A 132 -6.97 -22.47 2.88
C ASP A 132 -6.15 -21.18 3.08
N ALA A 133 -6.78 -20.02 2.99
CA ALA A 133 -6.14 -18.73 3.20
C ALA A 133 -5.57 -18.63 4.62
N PHE A 134 -6.33 -19.06 5.61
CA PHE A 134 -5.92 -19.06 7.03
C PHE A 134 -4.73 -19.99 7.28
N LYS A 135 -4.79 -21.22 6.75
CA LYS A 135 -3.68 -22.17 6.82
C LYS A 135 -2.40 -21.60 6.22
N ARG A 136 -2.49 -21.01 5.00
CA ARG A 136 -1.35 -20.39 4.32
C ARG A 136 -0.80 -19.17 5.08
N ALA A 137 -1.68 -18.38 5.70
CA ALA A 137 -1.27 -17.28 6.55
C ALA A 137 -0.45 -17.75 7.75
N LEU A 138 -0.90 -18.79 8.46
CA LEU A 138 -0.17 -19.36 9.59
C LEU A 138 1.17 -19.97 9.16
N GLU A 139 1.22 -20.70 8.05
CA GLU A 139 2.46 -21.25 7.50
C GLU A 139 3.48 -20.13 7.15
N LEU A 140 3.03 -19.02 6.55
CA LEU A 140 3.91 -17.89 6.26
C LEU A 140 4.42 -17.23 7.55
N ILE A 141 3.57 -17.07 8.55
CA ILE A 141 3.95 -16.50 9.85
C ILE A 141 5.06 -17.34 10.51
N ASP A 142 4.90 -18.65 10.52
CA ASP A 142 5.91 -19.54 11.10
C ASP A 142 7.24 -19.48 10.34
N LEU A 143 7.21 -19.43 9.02
CA LEU A 143 8.41 -19.31 8.19
C LEU A 143 9.12 -17.95 8.35
N ALA A 144 8.35 -16.87 8.50
CA ALA A 144 8.88 -15.51 8.62
C ALA A 144 9.45 -15.20 10.00
N ARG A 145 9.08 -15.97 11.02
CA ARG A 145 9.42 -15.73 12.43
C ARG A 145 10.93 -15.60 12.65
N GLY A 146 11.34 -14.42 13.15
CA GLY A 146 12.75 -14.11 13.42
C GLY A 146 13.59 -13.77 12.18
N ASN A 147 13.01 -13.87 10.97
CA ASN A 147 13.73 -13.62 9.71
C ASN A 147 13.26 -12.36 8.99
N VAL A 148 11.95 -12.12 8.97
CA VAL A 148 11.34 -11.02 8.21
C VAL A 148 10.28 -10.33 9.07
N GLY A 149 10.21 -9.01 9.01
CA GLY A 149 9.11 -8.26 9.61
C GLY A 149 7.79 -8.64 8.93
N LEU A 150 6.82 -9.17 9.70
CA LEU A 150 5.51 -9.54 9.18
C LEU A 150 4.41 -8.82 9.94
N ARG A 151 3.43 -8.34 9.20
CA ARG A 151 2.21 -7.71 9.70
C ARG A 151 1.00 -8.27 8.97
N VAL A 152 -0.10 -8.45 9.70
CA VAL A 152 -1.39 -8.83 9.12
C VAL A 152 -2.34 -7.63 9.17
N THR A 153 -2.99 -7.31 8.05
CA THR A 153 -3.92 -6.18 7.97
C THR A 153 -5.31 -6.66 7.59
N GLY A 154 -6.28 -6.24 8.39
CA GLY A 154 -7.70 -6.42 8.13
C GLY A 154 -8.37 -5.16 7.58
N ILE A 155 -9.64 -5.28 7.28
CA ILE A 155 -10.48 -4.16 6.84
C ILE A 155 -11.76 -4.10 7.65
N ILE A 156 -12.10 -2.91 8.13
CA ILE A 156 -13.37 -2.63 8.80
C ILE A 156 -14.38 -2.21 7.76
N THR A 157 -15.48 -2.92 7.72
CA THR A 157 -16.65 -2.66 6.88
C THR A 157 -17.90 -2.60 7.75
N GLY A 158 -19.04 -2.22 7.21
CA GLY A 158 -20.30 -2.25 7.95
C GLY A 158 -20.73 -3.65 8.43
N ILE A 159 -20.18 -4.72 7.83
CA ILE A 159 -20.52 -6.11 8.21
C ILE A 159 -19.63 -6.69 9.30
N ASN A 160 -18.52 -6.02 9.67
CA ASN A 160 -17.58 -6.48 10.70
C ASN A 160 -17.06 -5.35 11.61
N SER A 161 -17.81 -4.29 11.79
CA SER A 161 -17.40 -3.10 12.53
C SER A 161 -16.94 -3.39 13.98
N GLY A 162 -17.42 -4.45 14.62
CA GLY A 162 -17.03 -4.86 15.98
C GLY A 162 -15.88 -5.88 16.06
N GLU A 163 -15.16 -6.15 14.99
CA GLU A 163 -14.15 -7.22 14.96
C GLU A 163 -12.74 -6.77 15.39
N GLN A 164 -12.50 -5.49 15.49
CA GLN A 164 -11.14 -4.93 15.59
C GLN A 164 -10.34 -5.43 16.80
N GLU A 165 -10.94 -5.43 17.98
CA GLU A 165 -10.24 -5.86 19.20
C GLU A 165 -9.91 -7.36 19.16
N GLU A 166 -10.86 -8.19 18.73
CA GLU A 166 -10.69 -9.63 18.50
C GLU A 166 -9.55 -9.87 17.50
N TYR A 167 -9.56 -9.14 16.38
CA TYR A 167 -8.56 -9.25 15.33
C TYR A 167 -7.15 -8.94 15.83
N VAL A 168 -6.98 -7.83 16.52
CA VAL A 168 -5.66 -7.41 17.02
C VAL A 168 -5.16 -8.37 18.09
N SER A 169 -6.02 -8.80 19.02
CA SER A 169 -5.66 -9.75 20.08
C SER A 169 -5.24 -11.10 19.51
N PHE A 170 -6.00 -11.61 18.54
CA PHE A 170 -5.72 -12.90 17.90
C PHE A 170 -4.32 -12.97 17.27
N TRP A 171 -3.94 -11.94 16.50
CA TRP A 171 -2.64 -11.92 15.85
C TRP A 171 -1.50 -11.61 16.82
N LYS A 172 -1.75 -10.78 17.83
CA LYS A 172 -0.79 -10.48 18.89
C LYS A 172 -0.41 -11.74 19.68
N GLU A 173 -1.36 -12.61 20.01
CA GLU A 173 -1.10 -13.89 20.68
C GLU A 173 -0.21 -14.81 19.84
N ARG A 174 -0.17 -14.63 18.54
CA ARG A 174 0.72 -15.35 17.60
C ARG A 174 2.04 -14.65 17.34
N GLY A 175 2.32 -13.56 18.06
CA GLY A 175 3.55 -12.79 17.94
C GLY A 175 3.65 -11.96 16.66
N VAL A 176 2.51 -11.62 16.04
CA VAL A 176 2.45 -10.88 14.78
C VAL A 176 1.79 -9.52 15.00
N GLY A 177 2.42 -8.47 14.47
CA GLY A 177 1.82 -7.14 14.42
C GLY A 177 0.60 -7.14 13.49
N SER A 178 -0.48 -6.47 13.93
CA SER A 178 -1.70 -6.41 13.12
C SER A 178 -2.44 -5.09 13.29
N GLY A 179 -3.46 -4.89 12.49
CA GLY A 179 -4.40 -3.79 12.59
C GLY A 179 -5.46 -3.88 11.51
N MET A 180 -6.56 -3.16 11.70
CA MET A 180 -7.60 -3.03 10.71
C MET A 180 -7.71 -1.58 10.24
N THR A 181 -8.01 -1.40 8.97
CA THR A 181 -8.26 -0.07 8.37
C THR A 181 -9.70 0.01 7.94
N VAL A 182 -10.31 1.19 8.08
CA VAL A 182 -11.67 1.42 7.61
C VAL A 182 -11.71 1.30 6.08
N CYS A 183 -12.71 0.58 5.58
CA CYS A 183 -12.98 0.53 4.15
C CYS A 183 -13.35 1.94 3.67
N HIS A 184 -12.72 2.39 2.62
CA HIS A 184 -12.95 3.72 2.06
C HIS A 184 -13.17 3.65 0.54
N GLY A 185 -13.75 4.71 -0.03
CA GLY A 185 -14.23 4.73 -1.41
C GLY A 185 -13.18 4.76 -2.50
N ARG A 186 -11.88 4.73 -2.13
CA ARG A 186 -10.78 4.74 -3.10
C ARG A 186 -10.90 5.87 -4.12
N GLY A 187 -11.18 7.10 -3.64
CA GLY A 187 -11.38 8.26 -4.50
C GLY A 187 -12.67 8.21 -5.33
N GLY A 188 -13.70 7.55 -4.82
CA GLY A 188 -14.98 7.36 -5.50
C GLY A 188 -15.02 6.21 -6.51
N ASN A 189 -13.96 5.39 -6.56
CA ASN A 189 -13.86 4.26 -7.49
C ASN A 189 -14.50 2.96 -6.96
N LEU A 190 -14.67 2.86 -5.64
CA LEU A 190 -15.20 1.62 -5.04
C LEU A 190 -16.71 1.52 -5.25
N ARG A 191 -17.15 0.45 -5.89
CA ARG A 191 -18.55 0.05 -6.05
C ARG A 191 -18.77 -1.21 -5.25
N ALA A 192 -19.07 -1.06 -3.96
CA ALA A 192 -19.31 -2.20 -3.08
C ALA A 192 -20.80 -2.35 -2.77
N PRO A 193 -21.27 -3.59 -2.49
CA PRO A 193 -22.63 -3.82 -2.00
C PRO A 193 -22.91 -3.06 -0.70
N PRO A 194 -24.20 -2.72 -0.42
CA PRO A 194 -24.58 -2.12 0.85
C PRO A 194 -24.04 -2.90 2.06
N GLY A 195 -23.57 -2.17 3.07
CA GLY A 195 -22.98 -2.73 4.28
C GLY A 195 -21.50 -3.14 4.16
N VAL A 196 -20.92 -3.13 2.97
CA VAL A 196 -19.46 -3.30 2.80
C VAL A 196 -18.75 -1.96 2.90
N TYR A 197 -19.26 -0.97 2.21
CA TYR A 197 -18.75 0.39 2.21
C TYR A 197 -19.89 1.39 2.32
N GLU A 198 -19.69 2.40 3.15
CA GLU A 198 -20.53 3.58 3.24
C GLU A 198 -19.64 4.80 3.13
N LEU A 199 -20.02 5.74 2.27
CA LEU A 199 -19.25 6.96 2.05
C LEU A 199 -19.07 7.71 3.37
N GLN A 200 -17.84 7.87 3.78
CA GLN A 200 -17.49 8.66 4.96
C GLN A 200 -17.16 10.08 4.50
N SER A 201 -17.93 11.06 4.97
CA SER A 201 -17.66 12.45 4.67
C SER A 201 -16.51 12.97 5.54
N PHE A 202 -15.30 12.62 5.21
CA PHE A 202 -14.14 13.33 5.74
C PHE A 202 -13.94 14.57 4.89
N GLY A 203 -14.50 15.70 5.33
CA GLY A 203 -14.25 16.98 4.68
C GLY A 203 -12.74 17.27 4.61
N LEU A 204 -12.28 17.73 3.45
CA LEU A 204 -10.94 18.34 3.36
C LEU A 204 -10.99 19.68 4.11
N GLU A 205 -10.56 19.70 5.34
CA GLU A 205 -10.39 20.97 6.07
C GLU A 205 -9.19 21.79 5.57
N SER A 206 -8.23 21.15 4.89
CA SER A 206 -7.09 21.85 4.30
C SER A 206 -6.55 21.13 3.06
N GLY A 207 -6.33 21.87 2.01
CA GLY A 207 -6.14 21.43 0.64
C GLY A 207 -4.96 20.52 0.30
N ILE A 208 -4.16 19.98 1.24
CA ILE A 208 -2.97 19.19 0.92
C ILE A 208 -3.10 17.77 1.47
N CYS A 209 -3.04 16.80 0.57
CA CYS A 209 -3.01 15.38 0.93
C CYS A 209 -1.62 14.98 1.44
N GLY A 210 -1.52 14.49 2.69
CA GLY A 210 -0.26 14.02 3.27
C GLY A 210 0.35 12.85 2.49
N LEU A 211 -0.47 11.92 2.01
CA LEU A 211 -0.01 10.83 1.14
C LEU A 211 0.67 11.38 -0.13
N PHE A 212 0.03 12.30 -0.85
CA PHE A 212 0.62 12.89 -2.04
C PHE A 212 1.93 13.62 -1.74
N GLN A 213 2.04 14.24 -0.58
CA GLN A 213 3.20 15.04 -0.22
C GLN A 213 4.46 14.18 -0.09
N PHE A 214 4.44 13.07 0.62
CA PHE A 214 5.62 12.31 1.03
C PHE A 214 5.76 10.94 0.37
N HIS A 215 4.70 10.48 -0.27
CA HIS A 215 4.63 9.17 -0.91
C HIS A 215 4.49 9.30 -2.41
N THR A 216 5.06 8.36 -3.15
CA THR A 216 4.98 8.30 -4.61
C THR A 216 4.39 6.96 -5.04
N PHE A 217 3.39 6.99 -5.90
CA PHE A 217 2.85 5.78 -6.52
C PHE A 217 3.35 5.66 -7.95
N VAL A 218 3.94 4.51 -8.28
CA VAL A 218 4.53 4.23 -9.60
C VAL A 218 3.85 3.01 -10.20
N THR A 219 3.28 3.18 -11.40
CA THR A 219 2.62 2.09 -12.13
C THR A 219 3.61 1.10 -12.74
N TRP A 220 3.13 -0.05 -13.19
CA TRP A 220 3.93 -1.06 -13.89
C TRP A 220 4.59 -0.53 -15.19
N GLU A 221 4.11 0.57 -15.75
CA GLU A 221 4.72 1.28 -16.90
C GLU A 221 5.78 2.31 -16.46
N GLY A 222 5.98 2.50 -15.15
CA GLY A 222 6.89 3.50 -14.59
C GLY A 222 6.31 4.92 -14.54
N GLU A 223 5.00 5.07 -14.76
CA GLU A 223 4.29 6.33 -14.63
C GLU A 223 4.08 6.69 -13.15
N VAL A 224 4.32 7.94 -12.81
CA VAL A 224 4.04 8.49 -11.49
C VAL A 224 2.65 9.11 -11.49
N LEU A 225 1.74 8.55 -10.70
CA LEU A 225 0.40 9.08 -10.50
C LEU A 225 0.30 9.81 -9.16
N ALA A 226 -0.75 10.61 -8.97
CA ALA A 226 -0.98 11.32 -7.72
C ALA A 226 -1.07 10.37 -6.51
N CYS A 227 -1.73 9.23 -6.67
CA CYS A 227 -1.80 8.16 -5.67
C CYS A 227 -2.32 6.86 -6.30
N CYS A 228 -2.34 5.78 -5.52
CA CYS A 228 -2.86 4.48 -5.93
C CYS A 228 -4.38 4.45 -6.19
N HIS A 229 -5.11 5.52 -5.86
CA HIS A 229 -6.56 5.63 -6.14
C HIS A 229 -6.85 6.12 -7.56
N ASP A 230 -5.85 6.58 -8.31
CA ASP A 230 -6.04 6.87 -9.73
C ASP A 230 -5.97 5.57 -10.54
N LEU A 231 -7.12 5.07 -10.90
CA LEU A 231 -7.28 3.85 -11.68
C LEU A 231 -7.29 4.11 -13.20
N THR A 232 -7.27 5.38 -13.58
CA THR A 232 -7.39 5.82 -14.98
C THR A 232 -6.09 6.33 -15.58
N GLY A 233 -5.13 6.75 -14.74
CA GLY A 233 -3.90 7.43 -15.16
C GLY A 233 -4.10 8.94 -15.42
N ALA A 234 -5.28 9.49 -15.09
CA ALA A 234 -5.60 10.89 -15.35
C ALA A 234 -4.78 11.89 -14.50
N THR A 235 -4.22 11.42 -13.38
CA THR A 235 -3.42 12.26 -12.46
C THR A 235 -1.92 12.13 -12.69
N ARG A 236 -1.50 11.82 -13.88
CA ARG A 236 -0.09 11.60 -14.21
C ARG A 236 0.76 12.83 -13.88
N ILE A 237 1.77 12.63 -13.04
CA ILE A 237 2.79 13.63 -12.67
C ILE A 237 3.98 13.57 -13.63
N GLY A 238 4.33 12.37 -14.08
CA GLY A 238 5.44 12.11 -15.00
C GLY A 238 5.77 10.64 -15.08
N SER A 239 7.00 10.31 -15.48
CA SER A 239 7.47 8.93 -15.63
C SER A 239 8.88 8.79 -15.07
N LEU A 240 9.08 7.87 -14.13
CA LEU A 240 10.43 7.56 -13.63
C LEU A 240 11.29 6.80 -14.67
N VAL A 241 10.74 6.39 -15.80
CA VAL A 241 11.54 5.89 -16.92
C VAL A 241 12.24 7.05 -17.62
N ASN A 242 11.50 8.14 -17.90
CA ASN A 242 11.94 9.22 -18.79
C ASN A 242 12.35 10.49 -18.04
N ASP A 243 11.70 10.81 -16.91
CA ASP A 243 11.92 12.06 -16.18
C ASP A 243 12.95 11.85 -15.06
N ASP A 244 13.72 12.89 -14.75
CA ASP A 244 14.54 12.95 -13.53
C ASP A 244 13.67 13.12 -12.28
N VAL A 245 14.13 12.61 -11.13
CA VAL A 245 13.43 12.73 -9.85
C VAL A 245 13.18 14.19 -9.44
N LEU A 246 14.09 15.09 -9.77
CA LEU A 246 13.93 16.53 -9.50
C LEU A 246 12.76 17.12 -10.28
N ILE A 247 12.56 16.70 -11.53
CA ILE A 247 11.45 17.14 -12.39
C ILE A 247 10.12 16.66 -11.78
N ILE A 248 10.06 15.40 -11.34
CA ILE A 248 8.86 14.85 -10.68
C ILE A 248 8.57 15.61 -9.39
N ALA A 249 9.59 15.85 -8.56
CA ALA A 249 9.44 16.61 -7.31
C ALA A 249 8.94 18.04 -7.56
N GLU A 250 9.44 18.72 -8.60
CA GLU A 250 8.97 20.05 -8.97
C GLU A 250 7.52 20.06 -9.43
N ARG A 251 7.12 19.10 -10.27
CA ARG A 251 5.73 18.94 -10.68
C ARG A 251 4.80 18.67 -9.48
N LYS A 252 5.22 17.83 -8.52
CA LYS A 252 4.47 17.60 -7.26
C LYS A 252 4.31 18.91 -6.46
N ARG A 253 5.38 19.73 -6.34
CA ARG A 253 5.29 21.04 -5.67
C ARG A 253 4.26 21.95 -6.33
N LYS A 254 4.25 21.99 -7.67
CA LYS A 254 3.27 22.79 -8.41
C LYS A 254 1.85 22.32 -8.11
N VAL A 255 1.58 21.01 -8.13
CA VAL A 255 0.27 20.43 -7.79
C VAL A 255 -0.15 20.81 -6.37
N ILE A 256 0.78 20.75 -5.40
CA ILE A 256 0.50 21.16 -4.01
C ILE A 256 0.14 22.66 -3.95
N LYS A 257 0.89 23.49 -4.65
CA LYS A 257 0.65 24.94 -4.70
C LYS A 257 -0.69 25.27 -5.34
N ASP A 258 -1.11 24.51 -6.34
CA ASP A 258 -2.37 24.66 -7.05
C ASP A 258 -3.55 23.95 -6.33
N SER A 259 -3.36 23.56 -5.07
CA SER A 259 -4.39 22.98 -4.21
C SER A 259 -4.96 21.64 -4.67
N MET A 260 -4.13 20.76 -5.25
CA MET A 260 -4.52 19.38 -5.62
C MET A 260 -5.74 19.30 -6.57
N PRO A 261 -5.64 19.76 -7.82
CA PRO A 261 -6.80 19.95 -8.72
C PRO A 261 -7.37 18.66 -9.34
N PHE A 262 -7.03 17.49 -8.82
CA PHE A 262 -7.44 16.23 -9.42
C PHE A 262 -8.87 15.84 -9.02
N PRO A 263 -9.73 15.42 -9.98
CA PRO A 263 -11.10 15.01 -9.70
C PRO A 263 -11.21 13.88 -8.66
N VAL A 264 -10.28 12.92 -8.69
CA VAL A 264 -10.21 11.82 -7.71
C VAL A 264 -10.04 12.32 -6.26
N CYS A 265 -9.40 13.47 -6.08
CA CYS A 265 -9.21 14.08 -4.77
C CYS A 265 -10.50 14.65 -4.18
N GLY A 266 -11.43 15.11 -5.03
CA GLY A 266 -12.72 15.67 -4.61
C GLY A 266 -13.67 14.66 -3.99
N GLN A 267 -13.50 13.38 -4.33
CA GLN A 267 -14.32 12.25 -3.83
C GLN A 267 -13.56 11.33 -2.88
N CYS A 268 -12.36 11.74 -2.45
CA CYS A 268 -11.49 10.89 -1.68
C CYS A 268 -11.80 10.98 -0.18
N ASP A 269 -12.12 9.84 0.40
CA ASP A 269 -12.33 9.61 1.84
C ASP A 269 -11.19 8.77 2.46
N GLU A 270 -9.99 8.81 1.89
CA GLU A 270 -8.79 8.14 2.42
C GLU A 270 -8.40 8.72 3.78
N PRO A 271 -8.42 7.93 4.87
CA PRO A 271 -8.09 8.41 6.21
C PRO A 271 -6.68 9.01 6.32
N LEU A 272 -5.70 8.46 5.58
CA LEU A 272 -4.32 8.94 5.58
C LEU A 272 -4.14 10.29 4.87
N ARG A 273 -5.17 10.77 4.17
CA ARG A 273 -5.16 12.07 3.53
C ARG A 273 -4.97 13.22 4.51
N GLN A 274 -5.49 13.05 5.74
CA GLN A 274 -5.39 14.06 6.81
C GLN A 274 -4.11 13.97 7.62
N CYS A 275 -3.28 12.93 7.41
CA CYS A 275 -2.01 12.81 8.09
C CYS A 275 -1.07 13.93 7.66
N GLN A 276 -0.97 14.96 8.49
CA GLN A 276 0.03 16.00 8.33
C GLN A 276 1.38 15.48 8.82
N ALA A 277 2.46 15.86 8.12
CA ALA A 277 3.78 15.70 8.72
C ALA A 277 3.80 16.48 10.05
N PRO A 278 4.36 15.93 11.14
CA PRO A 278 4.51 16.69 12.37
C PRO A 278 5.20 18.01 12.07
N GLN A 279 4.61 19.10 12.54
CA GLN A 279 5.26 20.41 12.49
C GLN A 279 6.58 20.29 13.24
N GLY A 280 7.69 20.56 12.56
CA GLY A 280 9.02 20.55 13.18
C GLY A 280 9.84 19.27 12.98
N LEU A 281 9.44 18.33 12.12
CA LEU A 281 10.39 17.31 11.67
C LEU A 281 11.53 18.00 10.91
N PRO A 282 12.79 17.86 11.40
CA PRO A 282 13.92 18.36 10.64
C PRO A 282 13.93 17.61 9.30
N LEU A 283 13.93 18.35 8.20
CA LEU A 283 14.12 17.80 6.85
C LEU A 283 15.54 17.22 6.67
N GLU A 284 16.34 17.21 7.73
CA GLU A 284 17.71 16.73 7.81
C GLU A 284 17.71 15.36 8.47
N GLY A 285 17.92 14.32 7.70
CA GLY A 285 18.12 12.95 8.19
C GLY A 285 17.19 11.90 7.53
N ARG A 286 17.70 11.22 6.49
CA ARG A 286 16.96 10.14 5.79
C ARG A 286 16.46 9.02 6.73
N LYS A 287 17.22 8.68 7.78
CA LYS A 287 16.88 7.60 8.74
C LYS A 287 15.72 7.97 9.67
N GLU A 288 15.64 9.22 10.09
CA GLU A 288 14.58 9.69 10.99
C GLU A 288 13.25 9.82 10.27
N ARG A 289 13.26 10.24 9.00
CA ARG A 289 12.08 10.29 8.14
C ARG A 289 11.47 8.91 7.87
N LYS A 290 12.32 7.90 7.63
CA LYS A 290 11.87 6.51 7.46
C LYS A 290 11.20 5.96 8.72
N LYS A 291 11.77 6.25 9.89
CA LYS A 291 11.22 5.86 11.19
C LYS A 291 9.85 6.52 11.43
N PHE A 292 9.71 7.78 11.03
CA PHE A 292 8.45 8.49 11.12
C PHE A 292 7.37 7.89 10.22
N PHE A 293 7.65 7.60 8.94
CA PHE A 293 6.67 6.98 8.04
C PHE A 293 6.31 5.56 8.46
N SER A 294 7.24 4.77 8.97
CA SER A 294 6.93 3.45 9.54
C SER A 294 6.05 3.53 10.79
N ILE A 295 6.21 4.58 11.59
CA ILE A 295 5.41 4.81 12.79
C ILE A 295 4.07 5.47 12.44
N THR A 296 4.03 6.42 11.50
CA THR A 296 2.81 7.17 11.16
C THR A 296 1.82 6.36 10.36
N THR A 297 2.30 5.47 9.48
CA THR A 297 1.40 4.45 8.87
C THR A 297 0.80 3.52 9.91
N VAL A 298 1.42 3.39 11.08
CA VAL A 298 0.91 2.60 12.22
C VAL A 298 0.07 3.47 13.17
N SER A 299 0.50 4.67 13.55
CA SER A 299 -0.15 5.48 14.59
C SER A 299 -1.30 6.36 14.07
N CYS A 300 -1.24 6.86 12.84
CA CYS A 300 -2.41 7.54 12.24
C CYS A 300 -3.61 6.59 12.06
N ARG A 301 -3.34 5.28 11.96
CA ARG A 301 -4.38 4.25 11.93
C ARG A 301 -5.00 3.96 13.30
N SER A 302 -4.25 4.17 14.40
CA SER A 302 -4.76 3.98 15.76
C SER A 302 -5.43 5.22 16.35
N THR A 303 -4.96 6.42 16.05
CA THR A 303 -5.48 7.68 16.60
C THR A 303 -6.84 8.08 16.00
N LEU A 304 -7.17 7.63 14.80
CA LEU A 304 -8.50 7.88 14.18
C LEU A 304 -9.63 7.09 14.85
N LEU A 305 -9.30 6.07 15.64
CA LEU A 305 -10.28 5.21 16.32
C LEU A 305 -10.49 5.59 17.80
N GLU A 306 -9.58 6.37 18.40
CA GLU A 306 -9.72 6.88 19.77
C GLU A 306 -10.60 8.15 19.85
N ASN A 307 -10.88 8.82 18.73
CA ASN A 307 -11.65 10.08 18.69
C ASN A 307 -13.12 9.93 18.24
N THR A 308 -13.63 8.71 18.14
CA THR A 308 -15.07 8.45 17.85
C THR A 308 -15.80 7.81 19.04
N GLY A 309 -15.42 8.20 20.26
CA GLY A 309 -16.15 7.87 21.49
C GLY A 309 -17.08 9.01 21.90
#